data_a6a2efbb6ae6598738099c2a2f80b6bb
#
_entry.id   a6a2efbb6ae6598738099c2a2f80b6bb
#
_cell.length_a   1.000
_cell.length_b   1.000
_cell.length_c   1.000
_cell.angle_alpha   90.00
_cell.angle_beta   90.00
_cell.angle_gamma   90.00
#
_symmetry.space_group_name_H-M   'P 1'
#
loop_
_entity.id
_entity.type
_entity.pdbx_description
1 polymer ?
#
loop_
_entity_poly.entity_id
_entity_poly.type
_entity_poly.pdbx_seq_one_letter_code
_entity_poly.pdbx_strand_id
1 'polypeptide(L)'
;MKKQIAALCAVLLWVCAVLLPAQAAGPALTATEAYCIIDADTGLVLAQQNMDEELHPASITKVMTLGLACQKAQGAWDGVKLTVSHEDVYSLAGTDSSHIALQEGEEVPLADALYGTMMASANDGANLLAEYFGGGTIADGVD
;
A
#
# COMPACT_ATOMS: atom_id res chain seq x y z
N MET A 1 -23.66 0.85 55.53
CA MET A 1 -22.70 0.08 54.75
C MET A 1 -23.28 -0.48 53.42
N LYS A 2 -24.34 -1.31 53.42
CA LYS A 2 -24.90 -1.89 52.17
C LYS A 2 -25.34 -0.83 51.13
N LYS A 3 -25.96 0.28 51.55
CA LYS A 3 -26.38 1.36 50.62
C LYS A 3 -25.20 2.13 50.01
N GLN A 4 -24.11 2.29 50.74
CA GLN A 4 -22.90 2.95 50.25
C GLN A 4 -22.13 2.08 49.24
N ILE A 5 -22.10 0.76 49.52
CA ILE A 5 -21.49 -0.20 48.57
C ILE A 5 -22.29 -0.25 47.27
N ALA A 6 -23.62 -0.30 47.34
CA ALA A 6 -24.48 -0.27 46.16
C ALA A 6 -24.30 1.00 45.32
N ALA A 7 -24.18 2.18 45.97
CA ALA A 7 -23.90 3.42 45.27
C ALA A 7 -22.53 3.44 44.61
N LEU A 8 -21.49 2.91 45.26
CA LEU A 8 -20.16 2.81 44.71
C LEU A 8 -20.11 1.86 43.47
N CYS A 9 -20.79 0.70 43.57
CA CYS A 9 -20.89 -0.22 42.43
C CYS A 9 -21.65 0.39 41.26
N ALA A 10 -22.71 1.16 41.51
CA ALA A 10 -23.46 1.86 40.44
C ALA A 10 -22.61 2.90 39.74
N VAL A 11 -21.80 3.68 40.48
CA VAL A 11 -20.87 4.67 39.90
C VAL A 11 -19.77 3.97 39.08
N LEU A 12 -19.20 2.88 39.61
CA LEU A 12 -18.20 2.11 38.89
C LEU A 12 -18.74 1.50 37.57
N LEU A 13 -19.95 0.95 37.60
CA LEU A 13 -20.60 0.44 36.38
C LEU A 13 -20.88 1.55 35.38
N TRP A 14 -21.27 2.72 35.82
CA TRP A 14 -21.52 3.89 34.97
C TRP A 14 -20.22 4.40 34.34
N VAL A 15 -19.14 4.50 35.10
CA VAL A 15 -17.80 4.87 34.60
C VAL A 15 -17.27 3.84 33.59
N CYS A 16 -17.43 2.52 33.84
CA CYS A 16 -17.05 1.49 32.88
C CYS A 16 -17.86 1.57 31.58
N ALA A 17 -19.17 1.90 31.67
CA ALA A 17 -20.00 2.04 30.47
C ALA A 17 -19.62 3.24 29.59
N VAL A 18 -19.13 4.34 30.24
CA VAL A 18 -18.67 5.55 29.50
C VAL A 18 -17.27 5.35 28.91
N LEU A 19 -16.45 4.44 29.48
CA LEU A 19 -15.10 4.17 29.00
C LEU A 19 -15.04 3.10 27.89
N LEU A 20 -16.17 2.46 27.55
CA LEU A 20 -16.19 1.60 26.37
C LEU A 20 -16.05 2.48 25.12
N PRO A 21 -15.02 2.29 24.30
CA PRO A 21 -14.92 3.02 23.06
C PRO A 21 -16.18 2.74 22.23
N ALA A 22 -16.93 3.77 21.90
CA ALA A 22 -18.01 3.65 20.93
C ALA A 22 -17.34 3.34 19.58
N GLN A 23 -17.29 2.06 19.22
CA GLN A 23 -16.93 1.69 17.87
C GLN A 23 -18.04 2.16 16.95
N ALA A 24 -17.83 3.29 16.28
CA ALA A 24 -18.69 3.68 15.18
C ALA A 24 -18.66 2.54 14.17
N ALA A 25 -19.83 2.01 13.82
CA ALA A 25 -19.93 1.08 12.73
C ALA A 25 -19.41 1.80 11.48
N GLY A 26 -18.31 1.29 10.90
CA GLY A 26 -17.79 1.80 9.65
C GLY A 26 -18.82 1.66 8.52
N PRO A 27 -18.63 2.34 7.40
CA PRO A 27 -19.51 2.22 6.26
C PRO A 27 -19.61 0.74 5.83
N ALA A 28 -20.82 0.23 5.64
CA ALA A 28 -21.02 -1.10 5.12
C ALA A 28 -20.67 -1.09 3.62
N LEU A 29 -19.44 -1.42 3.28
CA LEU A 29 -18.94 -1.57 1.91
C LEU A 29 -19.24 -3.00 1.45
N THR A 30 -20.43 -3.20 0.87
CA THR A 30 -20.93 -4.52 0.47
C THR A 30 -20.25 -5.09 -0.79
N ALA A 31 -19.51 -4.27 -1.52
CA ALA A 31 -18.83 -4.65 -2.76
C ALA A 31 -17.33 -4.89 -2.61
N THR A 32 -16.78 -4.79 -1.40
CA THR A 32 -15.35 -4.90 -1.12
C THR A 32 -15.10 -6.06 -0.17
N GLU A 33 -14.18 -6.96 -0.54
CA GLU A 33 -13.84 -8.11 0.29
C GLU A 33 -13.10 -7.70 1.55
N ALA A 34 -12.18 -6.75 1.44
CA ALA A 34 -11.43 -6.20 2.56
C ALA A 34 -11.19 -4.70 2.40
N TYR A 35 -11.10 -3.98 3.50
CA TYR A 35 -10.66 -2.58 3.52
C TYR A 35 -10.07 -2.19 4.88
N CYS A 36 -9.23 -1.17 4.86
CA CYS A 36 -8.74 -0.49 6.05
C CYS A 36 -8.71 1.02 5.79
N ILE A 37 -9.36 1.79 6.66
CA ILE A 37 -9.36 3.25 6.63
C ILE A 37 -8.58 3.73 7.84
N ILE A 38 -7.51 4.47 7.58
CA ILE A 38 -6.56 4.94 8.60
C ILE A 38 -6.52 6.46 8.58
N ASP A 39 -6.50 7.06 9.76
CA ASP A 39 -6.13 8.46 9.91
C ASP A 39 -4.61 8.59 9.66
N ALA A 40 -4.22 9.34 8.64
CA ALA A 40 -2.82 9.40 8.18
C ALA A 40 -1.88 10.10 9.18
N ASP A 41 -2.40 11.00 10.02
CA ASP A 41 -1.60 11.76 10.97
C ASP A 41 -1.34 10.97 12.25
N THR A 42 -2.33 10.21 12.69
CA THR A 42 -2.28 9.49 13.98
C THR A 42 -2.02 7.99 13.84
N GLY A 43 -2.22 7.43 12.66
CA GLY A 43 -2.18 5.98 12.42
C GLY A 43 -3.40 5.23 12.98
N LEU A 44 -4.42 5.95 13.47
CA LEU A 44 -5.61 5.33 14.04
C LEU A 44 -6.46 4.68 12.94
N VAL A 45 -6.79 3.40 13.12
CA VAL A 45 -7.76 2.71 12.26
C VAL A 45 -9.16 3.22 12.57
N LEU A 46 -9.76 3.91 11.61
CA LEU A 46 -11.10 4.48 11.71
C LEU A 46 -12.19 3.45 11.38
N ALA A 47 -11.93 2.60 10.40
CA ALA A 47 -12.81 1.50 10.02
C ALA A 47 -12.02 0.42 9.28
N GLN A 48 -12.44 -0.83 9.42
CA GLN A 48 -11.78 -1.95 8.76
C GLN A 48 -12.75 -3.12 8.56
N GLN A 49 -12.45 -3.93 7.57
CA GLN A 49 -13.09 -5.24 7.34
C GLN A 49 -12.02 -6.16 6.76
N ASN A 50 -11.86 -7.35 7.32
CA ASN A 50 -10.91 -8.38 6.88
C ASN A 50 -9.50 -7.83 6.58
N MET A 51 -9.02 -6.84 7.34
CA MET A 51 -7.77 -6.13 7.04
C MET A 51 -6.52 -7.00 7.14
N ASP A 52 -6.59 -8.08 7.91
CA ASP A 52 -5.48 -9.03 8.12
C ASP A 52 -5.62 -10.29 7.26
N GLU A 53 -6.60 -10.34 6.36
CA GLU A 53 -6.82 -11.47 5.48
C GLU A 53 -5.90 -11.40 4.26
N GLU A 54 -5.24 -12.51 3.93
CA GLU A 54 -4.39 -12.60 2.75
C GLU A 54 -5.24 -12.68 1.48
N LEU A 55 -5.22 -11.61 0.71
CA LEU A 55 -5.98 -11.47 -0.53
C LEU A 55 -5.05 -11.10 -1.69
N HIS A 56 -5.55 -11.28 -2.90
CA HIS A 56 -4.85 -10.86 -4.12
C HIS A 56 -5.23 -9.39 -4.45
N PRO A 57 -4.40 -8.41 -4.07
CA PRO A 57 -4.76 -6.99 -4.19
C PRO A 57 -4.65 -6.45 -5.63
N ALA A 58 -4.25 -7.29 -6.59
CA ALA A 58 -4.00 -6.88 -7.98
C ALA A 58 -3.07 -5.66 -8.03
N SER A 59 -3.39 -4.66 -8.86
CA SER A 59 -2.53 -3.49 -9.06
C SER A 59 -2.39 -2.57 -7.83
N ILE A 60 -3.15 -2.77 -6.75
CA ILE A 60 -2.91 -2.07 -5.48
C ILE A 60 -1.50 -2.41 -4.94
N THR A 61 -0.95 -3.57 -5.27
CA THR A 61 0.45 -3.95 -4.96
C THR A 61 1.45 -2.88 -5.38
N LYS A 62 1.22 -2.17 -6.50
CA LYS A 62 2.12 -1.12 -6.99
C LYS A 62 2.26 0.07 -6.04
N VAL A 63 1.30 0.28 -5.14
CA VAL A 63 1.44 1.29 -4.07
C VAL A 63 2.61 0.94 -3.16
N MET A 64 2.81 -0.35 -2.86
CA MET A 64 3.97 -0.80 -2.07
C MET A 64 5.26 -0.64 -2.87
N THR A 65 5.31 -1.09 -4.12
CA THR A 65 6.47 -0.93 -5.01
C THR A 65 6.93 0.53 -5.08
N LEU A 66 5.98 1.44 -5.31
CA LEU A 66 6.26 2.88 -5.38
C LEU A 66 6.67 3.45 -4.02
N GLY A 67 6.02 3.03 -2.94
CA GLY A 67 6.38 3.44 -1.58
C GLY A 67 7.83 3.09 -1.24
N LEU A 68 8.24 1.85 -1.54
CA LEU A 68 9.63 1.39 -1.34
C LEU A 68 10.61 2.12 -2.27
N ALA A 69 10.28 2.32 -3.53
CA ALA A 69 11.11 3.06 -4.47
C ALA A 69 11.31 4.51 -4.01
N CYS A 70 10.27 5.21 -3.61
CA CYS A 70 10.34 6.55 -3.05
C CYS A 70 11.19 6.61 -1.77
N GLN A 71 11.02 5.63 -0.88
CA GLN A 71 11.81 5.54 0.35
C GLN A 71 13.30 5.33 0.05
N LYS A 72 13.63 4.44 -0.89
CA LYS A 72 15.02 4.17 -1.29
C LYS A 72 15.65 5.36 -2.05
N ALA A 73 14.86 6.06 -2.86
CA ALA A 73 15.32 7.24 -3.58
C ALA A 73 15.62 8.45 -2.67
N GLN A 74 15.06 8.49 -1.46
CA GLN A 74 15.29 9.54 -0.44
C GLN A 74 15.14 10.98 -0.99
N GLY A 75 14.23 11.19 -1.95
CA GLY A 75 14.00 12.47 -2.61
C GLY A 75 15.01 12.83 -3.71
N ALA A 76 16.00 11.98 -3.98
CA ALA A 76 16.96 12.16 -5.08
C ALA A 76 16.37 11.65 -6.41
N TRP A 77 15.47 12.40 -6.99
CA TRP A 77 14.75 12.01 -8.21
C TRP A 77 15.32 12.69 -9.47
N ASP A 78 15.89 13.89 -9.28
CA ASP A 78 16.40 14.70 -10.38
C ASP A 78 17.70 14.11 -10.94
N GLY A 79 17.72 13.93 -12.23
CA GLY A 79 18.90 13.44 -12.97
C GLY A 79 19.17 11.95 -12.86
N VAL A 80 18.38 11.20 -12.08
CA VAL A 80 18.46 9.74 -12.03
C VAL A 80 17.74 9.16 -13.23
N LYS A 81 18.44 8.30 -13.98
CA LYS A 81 17.89 7.57 -15.11
C LYS A 81 18.07 6.07 -14.90
N LEU A 82 17.08 5.32 -15.28
CA LEU A 82 17.04 3.87 -15.23
C LEU A 82 17.16 3.34 -16.66
N THR A 83 17.98 2.33 -16.86
CA THR A 83 18.11 1.65 -18.15
C THR A 83 17.18 0.45 -18.16
N VAL A 84 16.27 0.41 -19.10
CA VAL A 84 15.29 -0.69 -19.25
C VAL A 84 16.01 -1.97 -19.69
N SER A 85 15.87 -3.03 -18.93
CA SER A 85 16.43 -4.33 -19.25
C SER A 85 15.53 -5.13 -20.20
N HIS A 86 16.08 -6.19 -20.75
CA HIS A 86 15.31 -7.18 -21.51
C HIS A 86 14.18 -7.77 -20.65
N GLU A 87 14.47 -8.06 -19.38
CA GLU A 87 13.53 -8.74 -18.47
C GLU A 87 12.37 -7.84 -18.06
N ASP A 88 12.61 -6.54 -17.92
CA ASP A 88 11.54 -5.55 -17.61
C ASP A 88 10.38 -5.61 -18.60
N VAL A 89 10.69 -5.87 -19.86
CA VAL A 89 9.73 -5.85 -20.96
C VAL A 89 9.27 -7.25 -21.35
N TYR A 90 10.20 -8.17 -21.57
CA TYR A 90 9.88 -9.48 -22.14
C TYR A 90 9.29 -10.48 -21.15
N SER A 91 9.48 -10.28 -19.83
CA SER A 91 8.77 -11.05 -18.81
C SER A 91 7.25 -10.89 -18.89
N LEU A 92 6.76 -9.81 -19.51
CA LEU A 92 5.34 -9.52 -19.69
C LEU A 92 4.79 -10.03 -21.04
N ALA A 93 5.65 -10.57 -21.91
CA ALA A 93 5.26 -11.00 -23.25
C ALA A 93 4.18 -12.09 -23.20
N GLY A 94 3.09 -11.85 -23.95
CA GLY A 94 1.94 -12.77 -24.00
C GLY A 94 1.00 -12.69 -22.80
N THR A 95 1.16 -11.71 -21.93
CA THR A 95 0.22 -11.40 -20.84
C THR A 95 -0.70 -10.25 -21.23
N ASP A 96 -1.87 -10.16 -20.59
CA ASP A 96 -2.78 -9.00 -20.68
C ASP A 96 -2.42 -7.89 -19.69
N SER A 97 -1.14 -7.82 -19.29
CA SER A 97 -0.65 -6.86 -18.28
C SER A 97 -0.64 -5.45 -18.85
N SER A 98 -1.12 -4.47 -18.06
CA SER A 98 -0.98 -3.05 -18.39
C SER A 98 0.50 -2.67 -18.43
N HIS A 99 0.90 -1.88 -19.42
CA HIS A 99 2.28 -1.41 -19.59
C HIS A 99 2.31 -0.03 -20.27
N ILE A 100 3.42 0.68 -20.19
CA ILE A 100 3.66 1.97 -20.86
C ILE A 100 4.56 1.82 -22.10
N ALA A 101 4.76 0.58 -22.55
CA ALA A 101 5.51 0.21 -23.75
C ALA A 101 6.99 0.65 -23.72
N LEU A 102 7.64 0.48 -22.58
CA LEU A 102 9.09 0.68 -22.47
C LEU A 102 9.85 -0.20 -23.47
N GLN A 103 11.01 0.30 -23.93
CA GLN A 103 11.84 -0.41 -24.89
C GLN A 103 13.15 -0.84 -24.22
N GLU A 104 13.62 -2.04 -24.50
CA GLU A 104 14.93 -2.51 -24.05
C GLU A 104 16.03 -1.50 -24.43
N GLY A 105 16.87 -1.13 -23.47
CA GLY A 105 17.93 -0.15 -23.61
C GLY A 105 17.50 1.30 -23.53
N GLU A 106 16.21 1.57 -23.35
CA GLU A 106 15.71 2.94 -23.13
C GLU A 106 16.20 3.47 -21.80
N GLU A 107 16.56 4.77 -21.76
CA GLU A 107 16.87 5.49 -20.52
C GLU A 107 15.66 6.28 -20.05
N VAL A 108 15.05 5.85 -18.97
CA VAL A 108 13.83 6.43 -18.39
C VAL A 108 14.20 7.25 -17.15
N PRO A 109 13.83 8.53 -17.07
CA PRO A 109 13.96 9.28 -15.83
C PRO A 109 13.18 8.61 -14.69
N LEU A 110 13.77 8.54 -13.49
CA LEU A 110 13.14 7.89 -12.32
C LEU A 110 11.75 8.46 -12.05
N ALA A 111 11.57 9.77 -12.15
CA ALA A 111 10.27 10.41 -11.98
C ALA A 111 9.23 9.88 -12.98
N ASP A 112 9.61 9.75 -14.25
CA ASP A 112 8.71 9.27 -15.31
C ASP A 112 8.35 7.79 -15.10
N ALA A 113 9.31 6.95 -14.66
CA ALA A 113 9.08 5.57 -14.28
C ALA A 113 8.06 5.46 -13.13
N LEU A 114 8.21 6.28 -12.08
CA LEU A 114 7.29 6.31 -10.94
C LEU A 114 5.88 6.75 -11.37
N TYR A 115 5.77 7.86 -12.10
CA TYR A 115 4.47 8.34 -12.58
C TYR A 115 3.81 7.38 -13.57
N GLY A 116 4.56 6.84 -14.53
CA GLY A 116 4.05 5.87 -15.50
C GLY A 116 3.52 4.62 -14.82
N THR A 117 4.28 4.10 -13.86
CA THR A 117 3.86 2.92 -13.08
C THR A 117 2.56 3.18 -12.32
N MET A 118 2.42 4.33 -11.65
CA MET A 118 1.22 4.62 -10.87
C MET A 118 0.01 4.97 -11.74
N MET A 119 0.17 5.85 -12.72
CA MET A 119 -0.95 6.41 -13.49
C MET A 119 -1.50 5.43 -14.52
N ALA A 120 -0.63 4.64 -15.17
CA ALA A 120 -1.03 3.64 -16.16
C ALA A 120 -1.11 2.23 -15.59
N SER A 121 -0.83 2.06 -14.30
CA SER A 121 -0.72 0.73 -13.68
C SER A 121 0.30 -0.17 -14.40
N ALA A 122 1.40 0.43 -14.88
CA ALA A 122 2.37 -0.18 -15.77
C ALA A 122 3.20 -1.26 -15.06
N ASN A 123 3.18 -2.49 -15.58
CA ASN A 123 3.97 -3.59 -15.03
C ASN A 123 5.44 -3.53 -15.48
N ASP A 124 5.73 -3.08 -16.70
CA ASP A 124 7.08 -2.81 -17.17
C ASP A 124 7.79 -1.73 -16.34
N GLY A 125 7.07 -0.67 -16.00
CA GLY A 125 7.59 0.35 -15.07
C GLY A 125 7.81 -0.18 -13.65
N ALA A 126 6.92 -1.06 -13.17
CA ALA A 126 7.09 -1.71 -11.86
C ALA A 126 8.31 -2.64 -11.83
N ASN A 127 8.53 -3.43 -12.90
CA ASN A 127 9.70 -4.28 -13.06
C ASN A 127 10.98 -3.45 -13.04
N LEU A 128 11.05 -2.39 -13.85
CA LEU A 128 12.18 -1.47 -13.92
C LEU A 128 12.54 -0.88 -12.55
N LEU A 129 11.53 -0.47 -11.77
CA LEU A 129 11.74 0.03 -10.41
C LEU A 129 12.23 -1.05 -9.45
N ALA A 130 11.68 -2.27 -9.54
CA ALA A 130 12.08 -3.41 -8.73
C ALA A 130 13.54 -3.80 -9.03
N GLU A 131 13.92 -3.93 -10.31
CA GLU A 131 15.30 -4.23 -10.72
C GLU A 131 16.28 -3.17 -10.23
N TYR A 132 15.99 -1.90 -10.46
CA TYR A 132 16.87 -0.80 -10.08
C TYR A 132 17.10 -0.73 -8.57
N PHE A 133 16.05 -0.80 -7.78
CA PHE A 133 16.14 -0.69 -6.33
C PHE A 133 16.45 -2.01 -5.62
N GLY A 134 16.21 -3.15 -6.29
CA GLY A 134 16.52 -4.48 -5.79
C GLY A 134 17.98 -4.88 -5.93
N GLY A 135 18.72 -4.24 -6.85
CA GLY A 135 20.15 -4.46 -6.99
C GLY A 135 20.56 -5.29 -8.21
N GLY A 136 19.68 -5.42 -9.21
CA GLY A 136 20.06 -5.93 -10.53
C GLY A 136 19.17 -7.01 -11.14
N THR A 137 18.19 -7.54 -10.41
CA THR A 137 17.16 -8.41 -10.97
C THR A 137 15.79 -8.04 -10.46
N ILE A 138 14.74 -8.35 -11.22
CA ILE A 138 13.35 -8.14 -10.76
C ILE A 138 13.09 -8.95 -9.49
N ALA A 139 13.61 -10.16 -9.40
CA ALA A 139 13.45 -11.04 -8.25
C ALA A 139 14.04 -10.43 -6.96
N ASP A 140 15.20 -9.77 -7.05
CA ASP A 140 15.85 -9.11 -5.90
C ASP A 140 15.06 -7.90 -5.39
N GLY A 141 14.21 -7.30 -6.23
CA GLY A 141 13.38 -6.15 -5.88
C GLY A 141 12.01 -6.50 -5.31
N VAL A 142 11.65 -7.78 -5.31
CA VAL A 142 10.33 -8.27 -4.84
C VAL A 142 10.43 -8.85 -3.43
N ASP A 143 11.60 -9.24 -2.97
CA ASP A 143 11.89 -9.72 -1.61
C ASP A 143 12.13 -8.54 -0.64
#